data_7bd7889c943164036b54f469b2ea042d
#
_entry.id   7bd7889c943164036b54f469b2ea042d
#
_cell.length_a   1.000
_cell.length_b   1.000
_cell.length_c   1.000
_cell.angle_alpha   90.00
_cell.angle_beta   90.00
_cell.angle_gamma   90.00
#
_symmetry.space_group_name_H-M   'P 1'
#
loop_
_entity.id
_entity.type
_entity.pdbx_description
1 polymer ?
#
loop_
_entity_poly.entity_id
_entity_poly.type
_entity_poly.pdbx_seq_one_letter_code
_entity_poly.pdbx_strand_id
1 'polypeptide(L)'
;MRIAVDLDGVLANSMKAWLKIWYEEKGQLIKFEELDDWFFWKKLNINEEDFARILNKAWKRWIEIPPTEDRIGEKVCRLKTLGEVDILTARPKNTEKYALKWLNYYGVRFNRYVWARNSEAKAKLGYDVYIDDSPYMVEVLKDTGKILLLYSQPWNRSVQENVNVIIVKNLDEAYFHLRGIKNILE
;
A
#
# COMPACT_ATOMS: atom_id res chain seq x y z
N MET A 1 17.63 -3.69 -9.79
CA MET A 1 16.16 -3.65 -9.79
C MET A 1 15.69 -2.53 -8.84
N ARG A 2 14.75 -1.70 -9.28
CA ARG A 2 14.14 -0.64 -8.49
C ARG A 2 12.72 -1.05 -8.09
N ILE A 3 12.46 -1.11 -6.80
CA ILE A 3 11.21 -1.61 -6.21
C ILE A 3 10.49 -0.44 -5.54
N ALA A 4 9.27 -0.17 -5.95
CA ALA A 4 8.37 0.75 -5.26
C ALA A 4 7.45 -0.04 -4.31
N VAL A 5 7.35 0.39 -3.06
CA VAL A 5 6.45 -0.20 -2.06
C VAL A 5 5.50 0.88 -1.59
N ASP A 6 4.19 0.65 -1.73
CA ASP A 6 3.19 1.57 -1.19
C ASP A 6 3.15 1.50 0.34
N LEU A 7 2.57 2.52 0.93
CA LEU A 7 2.49 2.64 2.38
C LEU A 7 1.13 2.18 2.92
N ASP A 8 0.05 2.85 2.50
CA ASP A 8 -1.30 2.55 2.97
C ASP A 8 -1.79 1.24 2.36
N GLY A 9 -2.26 0.31 3.19
CA GLY A 9 -2.74 -1.01 2.74
C GLY A 9 -1.64 -2.02 2.40
N VAL A 10 -0.38 -1.61 2.25
CA VAL A 10 0.76 -2.52 2.01
C VAL A 10 1.63 -2.65 3.25
N LEU A 11 2.14 -1.56 3.78
CA LEU A 11 2.94 -1.57 5.01
C LEU A 11 2.09 -1.23 6.24
N ALA A 12 1.34 -0.14 6.16
CA ALA A 12 0.52 0.39 7.23
C ALA A 12 -0.96 0.02 7.01
N ASN A 13 -1.58 -0.64 7.98
CA ASN A 13 -3.01 -0.95 7.93
C ASN A 13 -3.82 0.28 8.38
N SER A 14 -3.76 1.33 7.57
CA SER A 14 -4.44 2.61 7.85
C SER A 14 -5.96 2.47 7.87
N MET A 15 -6.52 1.48 7.16
CA MET A 15 -7.96 1.23 7.17
C MET A 15 -8.44 0.66 8.51
N LYS A 16 -7.65 -0.14 9.23
CA LYS A 16 -8.00 -0.53 10.61
C LYS A 16 -8.09 0.67 11.55
N ALA A 17 -7.15 1.60 11.43
CA ALA A 17 -7.20 2.83 12.23
C ALA A 17 -8.36 3.74 11.80
N TRP A 18 -8.65 3.80 10.49
CA TRP A 18 -9.81 4.50 9.94
C TRP A 18 -11.12 3.96 10.53
N LEU A 19 -11.33 2.64 10.52
CA LEU A 19 -12.51 1.97 11.07
C LEU A 19 -12.69 2.24 12.56
N LYS A 20 -11.59 2.22 13.33
CA LYS A 20 -11.61 2.55 14.75
C LYS A 20 -12.12 3.97 14.99
N ILE A 21 -11.56 4.95 14.26
CA ILE A 21 -11.95 6.36 14.39
C ILE A 21 -13.37 6.60 13.89
N TRP A 22 -13.79 5.92 12.83
CA TRP A 22 -15.16 5.95 12.34
C TRP A 22 -16.13 5.51 13.44
N TYR A 23 -15.85 4.38 14.09
CA TYR A 23 -16.65 3.90 15.20
C TYR A 23 -16.66 4.87 16.38
N GLU A 24 -15.52 5.44 16.75
CA GLU A 24 -15.42 6.44 17.82
C GLU A 24 -16.29 7.68 17.54
N GLU A 25 -16.40 8.12 16.31
CA GLU A 25 -17.11 9.35 15.93
C GLU A 25 -18.59 9.15 15.57
N LYS A 26 -18.91 8.03 14.95
CA LYS A 26 -20.24 7.78 14.39
C LYS A 26 -21.02 6.70 15.12
N GLY A 27 -20.38 5.91 15.99
CA GLY A 27 -20.98 4.76 16.67
C GLY A 27 -21.35 3.60 15.73
N GLN A 28 -20.99 3.70 14.45
CA GLN A 28 -21.31 2.70 13.42
C GLN A 28 -20.15 1.71 13.29
N LEU A 29 -20.43 0.45 13.56
CA LEU A 29 -19.46 -0.64 13.35
C LEU A 29 -19.48 -1.06 11.88
N ILE A 30 -18.33 -0.99 11.24
CA ILE A 30 -18.05 -1.50 9.89
C ILE A 30 -16.96 -2.55 10.03
N LYS A 31 -17.17 -3.75 9.47
CA LYS A 31 -16.15 -4.80 9.48
C LYS A 31 -15.12 -4.54 8.39
N PHE A 32 -13.89 -4.98 8.62
CA PHE A 32 -12.80 -4.79 7.65
C PHE A 32 -13.10 -5.45 6.30
N GLU A 33 -13.80 -6.58 6.30
CA GLU A 33 -14.21 -7.33 5.12
C GLU A 33 -15.29 -6.63 4.27
N GLU A 34 -16.01 -5.66 4.86
CA GLU A 34 -17.00 -4.84 4.15
C GLU A 34 -16.37 -3.73 3.31
N LEU A 35 -15.04 -3.51 3.46
CA LEU A 35 -14.26 -2.62 2.60
C LEU A 35 -13.94 -3.34 1.27
N ASP A 36 -14.92 -3.93 0.63
CA ASP A 36 -14.81 -4.86 -0.50
C ASP A 36 -14.77 -4.16 -1.88
N ASP A 37 -14.64 -2.86 -1.91
CA ASP A 37 -14.50 -2.01 -3.09
C ASP A 37 -13.51 -0.88 -2.81
N TRP A 38 -12.80 -0.42 -3.86
CA TRP A 38 -11.85 0.71 -3.70
C TRP A 38 -12.53 1.98 -3.21
N PHE A 39 -13.77 2.21 -3.64
CA PHE A 39 -14.62 3.31 -3.18
C PHE A 39 -15.67 2.85 -2.16
N PHE A 40 -15.32 1.94 -1.28
CA PHE A 40 -16.24 1.36 -0.28
C PHE A 40 -17.06 2.43 0.46
N TRP A 41 -16.51 3.62 0.68
CA TRP A 41 -17.22 4.71 1.34
C TRP A 41 -18.48 5.15 0.57
N LYS A 42 -18.47 5.10 -0.77
CA LYS A 42 -19.68 5.37 -1.60
C LYS A 42 -20.74 4.30 -1.38
N LYS A 43 -20.33 3.03 -1.35
CA LYS A 43 -21.21 1.89 -1.12
C LYS A 43 -21.83 1.94 0.28
N LEU A 44 -21.10 2.44 1.27
CA LEU A 44 -21.56 2.62 2.65
C LEU A 44 -22.25 3.97 2.89
N ASN A 45 -22.55 4.75 1.84
CA ASN A 45 -23.14 6.08 1.91
C ASN A 45 -22.33 7.07 2.78
N ILE A 46 -21.00 6.92 2.79
CA ILE A 46 -20.06 7.83 3.44
C ILE A 46 -19.58 8.82 2.39
N ASN A 47 -19.62 10.12 2.66
CA ASN A 47 -19.08 11.11 1.73
C ASN A 47 -17.54 11.09 1.72
N GLU A 48 -16.97 11.50 0.61
CA GLU A 48 -15.52 11.46 0.41
C GLU A 48 -14.78 12.42 1.37
N GLU A 49 -15.39 13.52 1.78
CA GLU A 49 -14.80 14.46 2.73
C GLU A 49 -14.65 13.84 4.11
N ASP A 50 -15.68 13.12 4.61
CA ASP A 50 -15.62 12.39 5.87
C ASP A 50 -14.59 11.26 5.80
N PHE A 51 -14.55 10.52 4.68
CA PHE A 51 -13.53 9.50 4.47
C PHE A 51 -12.12 10.08 4.58
N ALA A 52 -11.83 11.13 3.83
CA ALA A 52 -10.52 11.78 3.79
C ALA A 52 -10.17 12.42 5.14
N ARG A 53 -11.12 13.07 5.80
CA ARG A 53 -10.95 13.69 7.12
C ARG A 53 -10.55 12.65 8.17
N ILE A 54 -11.23 11.52 8.19
CA ILE A 54 -10.94 10.43 9.16
C ILE A 54 -9.61 9.76 8.84
N LEU A 55 -9.27 9.56 7.57
CA LEU A 55 -7.96 9.04 7.19
C LEU A 55 -6.83 9.98 7.62
N ASN A 56 -7.01 11.29 7.43
CA ASN A 56 -6.07 12.29 7.93
C ASN A 56 -5.95 12.27 9.47
N LYS A 57 -7.08 12.06 10.18
CA LYS A 57 -7.08 11.93 11.65
C LYS A 57 -6.34 10.65 12.07
N ALA A 58 -6.55 9.53 11.39
CA ALA A 58 -5.83 8.29 11.64
C ALA A 58 -4.31 8.51 11.56
N TRP A 59 -3.84 9.20 10.53
CA TRP A 59 -2.43 9.48 10.40
C TRP A 59 -1.88 10.51 11.40
N LYS A 60 -2.67 11.44 11.89
CA LYS A 60 -2.27 12.27 13.03
C LYS A 60 -2.06 11.43 14.30
N ARG A 61 -2.80 10.34 14.43
CA ARG A 61 -2.71 9.32 15.49
C ARG A 61 -1.83 8.14 15.03
N TRP A 62 -0.77 8.40 14.28
CA TRP A 62 0.05 7.42 13.56
C TRP A 62 0.51 6.21 14.40
N ILE A 63 0.73 6.38 15.69
CA ILE A 63 1.13 5.31 16.62
C ILE A 63 0.05 4.23 16.79
N GLU A 64 -1.20 4.56 16.48
CA GLU A 64 -2.34 3.65 16.55
C GLU A 64 -2.56 2.86 15.23
N ILE A 65 -1.82 3.20 14.17
CA ILE A 65 -1.90 2.48 12.91
C ILE A 65 -1.06 1.20 13.03
N PRO A 66 -1.68 0.00 13.02
CA PRO A 66 -0.90 -1.23 13.05
C PRO A 66 -0.21 -1.47 11.70
N PRO A 67 0.88 -2.22 11.64
CA PRO A 67 1.40 -2.73 10.40
C PRO A 67 0.42 -3.76 9.79
N THR A 68 0.53 -4.00 8.49
CA THR A 68 -0.25 -5.05 7.82
C THR A 68 0.18 -6.45 8.25
N GLU A 69 1.44 -6.59 8.60
CA GLU A 69 2.10 -7.84 8.99
C GLU A 69 3.08 -7.61 10.14
N ASP A 70 3.32 -8.67 10.90
CA ASP A 70 4.37 -8.65 11.91
C ASP A 70 5.76 -8.51 11.27
N ARG A 71 6.69 -7.88 12.01
CA ARG A 71 8.09 -7.71 11.62
C ARG A 71 8.26 -6.98 10.28
N ILE A 72 7.39 -6.01 9.99
CA ILE A 72 7.32 -5.31 8.70
C ILE A 72 8.67 -4.71 8.28
N GLY A 73 9.43 -4.14 9.21
CA GLY A 73 10.75 -3.57 8.93
C GLY A 73 11.77 -4.60 8.45
N GLU A 74 11.76 -5.82 9.03
CA GLU A 74 12.64 -6.91 8.59
C GLU A 74 12.25 -7.40 7.19
N LYS A 75 10.95 -7.49 6.90
CA LYS A 75 10.46 -7.92 5.59
C LYS A 75 10.86 -6.94 4.49
N VAL A 76 10.74 -5.63 4.75
CA VAL A 76 11.25 -4.62 3.81
C VAL A 76 12.76 -4.69 3.68
N CYS A 77 13.49 -4.95 4.76
CA CYS A 77 14.94 -5.14 4.70
C CYS A 77 15.33 -6.34 3.81
N ARG A 78 14.55 -7.42 3.83
CA ARG A 78 14.75 -8.56 2.91
C ARG A 78 14.53 -8.15 1.44
N LEU A 79 13.51 -7.34 1.12
CA LEU A 79 13.31 -6.82 -0.24
C LEU A 79 14.54 -6.02 -0.72
N LYS A 80 15.19 -5.26 0.16
CA LYS A 80 16.40 -4.51 -0.16
C LYS A 80 17.60 -5.38 -0.57
N THR A 81 17.61 -6.67 -0.25
CA THR A 81 18.65 -7.58 -0.76
C THR A 81 18.51 -7.87 -2.26
N LEU A 82 17.35 -7.58 -2.82
CA LEU A 82 17.04 -7.80 -4.24
C LEU A 82 17.22 -6.55 -5.09
N GLY A 83 17.19 -5.35 -4.49
CA GLY A 83 17.33 -4.09 -5.22
C GLY A 83 17.13 -2.86 -4.35
N GLU A 84 17.05 -1.70 -4.98
CA GLU A 84 16.68 -0.45 -4.30
C GLU A 84 15.19 -0.45 -3.96
N VAL A 85 14.86 -0.15 -2.72
CA VAL A 85 13.48 -0.07 -2.23
C VAL A 85 13.14 1.36 -1.87
N ASP A 86 12.19 1.94 -2.57
CA ASP A 86 11.60 3.25 -2.25
C ASP A 86 10.19 3.06 -1.69
N ILE A 87 9.80 3.92 -0.74
CA ILE A 87 8.41 4.06 -0.33
C ILE A 87 7.74 5.02 -1.30
N LEU A 88 6.72 4.54 -2.02
CA LEU A 88 6.01 5.30 -3.04
C LEU A 88 4.53 5.43 -2.69
N THR A 89 4.08 6.61 -2.34
CA THR A 89 2.72 6.83 -1.83
C THR A 89 1.99 7.97 -2.52
N ALA A 90 0.66 7.84 -2.64
CA ALA A 90 -0.23 8.88 -3.17
C ALA A 90 -1.00 9.66 -2.08
N ARG A 91 -0.64 9.46 -0.82
CA ARG A 91 -1.30 10.11 0.31
C ARG A 91 -1.10 11.63 0.35
N PRO A 92 -1.98 12.39 1.04
CA PRO A 92 -1.81 13.85 1.18
C PRO A 92 -0.46 14.22 1.80
N LYS A 93 0.26 15.16 1.18
CA LYS A 93 1.59 15.62 1.61
C LYS A 93 1.64 16.12 3.07
N ASN A 94 0.56 16.73 3.55
CA ASN A 94 0.47 17.23 4.92
C ASN A 94 0.57 16.13 5.99
N THR A 95 0.47 14.86 5.60
CA THR A 95 0.60 13.71 6.50
C THR A 95 1.98 13.04 6.45
N GLU A 96 2.88 13.48 5.56
CA GLU A 96 4.22 12.90 5.36
C GLU A 96 5.02 12.76 6.67
N LYS A 97 5.04 13.79 7.50
CA LYS A 97 5.74 13.76 8.80
C LYS A 97 5.29 12.62 9.71
N TYR A 98 4.02 12.23 9.64
CA TYR A 98 3.48 11.12 10.43
C TYR A 98 3.83 9.77 9.81
N ALA A 99 3.81 9.69 8.48
CA ALA A 99 4.27 8.52 7.74
C ALA A 99 5.75 8.20 8.03
N LEU A 100 6.62 9.21 8.00
CA LEU A 100 8.04 9.04 8.33
C LEU A 100 8.26 8.62 9.79
N LYS A 101 7.46 9.15 10.75
CA LYS A 101 7.50 8.69 12.14
C LYS A 101 7.09 7.22 12.25
N TRP A 102 6.03 6.82 11.56
CA TRP A 102 5.54 5.44 11.53
C TRP A 102 6.60 4.49 10.96
N LEU A 103 7.16 4.81 9.80
CA LEU A 103 8.22 4.02 9.15
C LEU A 103 9.44 3.85 10.05
N ASN A 104 9.85 4.92 10.72
CA ASN A 104 10.97 4.87 11.66
C ASN A 104 10.66 4.01 12.90
N TYR A 105 9.46 4.14 13.46
CA TYR A 105 9.02 3.38 14.63
C TYR A 105 9.02 1.88 14.37
N TYR A 106 8.54 1.45 13.19
CA TYR A 106 8.54 0.05 12.79
C TYR A 106 9.86 -0.43 12.16
N GLY A 107 10.90 0.39 12.19
CA GLY A 107 12.23 0.01 11.70
C GLY A 107 12.32 -0.21 10.20
N VAL A 108 11.40 0.37 9.42
CA VAL A 108 11.38 0.22 7.96
C VAL A 108 12.55 0.99 7.34
N ARG A 109 13.46 0.27 6.67
CA ARG A 109 14.62 0.81 5.98
C ARG A 109 14.36 0.89 4.49
N PHE A 110 14.41 2.09 3.91
CA PHE A 110 14.16 2.36 2.50
C PHE A 110 15.22 3.32 1.94
N ASN A 111 15.28 3.46 0.61
CA ASN A 111 16.22 4.37 -0.04
C ASN A 111 15.65 5.79 -0.12
N ARG A 112 14.43 5.96 -0.61
CA ARG A 112 13.77 7.26 -0.75
C ARG A 112 12.30 7.16 -0.35
N TYR A 113 11.76 8.25 0.19
CA TYR A 113 10.33 8.47 0.33
C TYR A 113 9.87 9.33 -0.85
N VAL A 114 8.99 8.78 -1.68
CA VAL A 114 8.56 9.40 -2.92
C VAL A 114 7.05 9.62 -2.89
N TRP A 115 6.66 10.84 -3.15
CA TRP A 115 5.27 11.20 -3.26
C TRP A 115 4.84 11.26 -4.74
N ALA A 116 3.69 10.69 -5.04
CA ALA A 116 3.01 10.80 -6.32
C ALA A 116 1.56 11.20 -6.09
N ARG A 117 0.96 11.97 -6.99
CA ARG A 117 -0.40 12.47 -6.72
C ARG A 117 -1.49 11.40 -6.91
N ASN A 118 -1.23 10.35 -7.68
CA ASN A 118 -2.17 9.26 -8.01
C ASN A 118 -1.42 8.08 -8.67
N SER A 119 -2.16 7.02 -9.04
CA SER A 119 -1.61 5.81 -9.67
C SER A 119 -0.92 6.10 -11.00
N GLU A 120 -1.47 6.97 -11.85
CA GLU A 120 -0.85 7.35 -13.14
C GLU A 120 0.50 8.04 -12.93
N ALA A 121 0.61 8.89 -11.91
CA ALA A 121 1.87 9.52 -11.56
C ALA A 121 2.87 8.52 -10.97
N LYS A 122 2.42 7.53 -10.17
CA LYS A 122 3.24 6.42 -9.69
C LYS A 122 3.85 5.65 -10.86
N ALA A 123 3.03 5.25 -11.84
CA ALA A 123 3.44 4.44 -12.99
C ALA A 123 4.54 5.10 -13.85
N LYS A 124 4.61 6.43 -13.87
CA LYS A 124 5.60 7.21 -14.64
C LYS A 124 6.98 7.30 -13.98
N LEU A 125 7.17 6.84 -12.75
CA LEU A 125 8.41 7.03 -12.00
C LEU A 125 9.52 6.00 -12.33
N GLY A 126 9.27 5.10 -13.26
CA GLY A 126 10.30 4.22 -13.83
C GLY A 126 10.85 3.17 -12.87
N TYR A 127 10.01 2.63 -11.98
CA TYR A 127 10.32 1.43 -11.21
C TYR A 127 10.15 0.18 -12.07
N ASP A 128 10.91 -0.86 -11.74
CA ASP A 128 10.79 -2.16 -12.40
C ASP A 128 9.62 -2.95 -11.83
N VAL A 129 9.41 -2.81 -10.51
CA VAL A 129 8.37 -3.52 -9.74
C VAL A 129 7.66 -2.56 -8.82
N TYR A 130 6.35 -2.73 -8.73
CA TYR A 130 5.46 -2.06 -7.78
C TYR A 130 4.85 -3.10 -6.84
N ILE A 131 4.90 -2.86 -5.54
CA ILE A 131 4.13 -3.59 -4.52
C ILE A 131 3.08 -2.59 -4.02
N ASP A 132 1.83 -2.77 -4.43
CA ASP A 132 0.76 -1.79 -4.25
C ASP A 132 -0.58 -2.53 -4.06
N ASP A 133 -1.52 -1.97 -3.31
CA ASP A 133 -2.84 -2.56 -3.07
C ASP A 133 -3.95 -1.97 -3.94
N SER A 134 -3.62 -0.92 -4.71
CA SER A 134 -4.58 -0.24 -5.56
C SER A 134 -4.93 -1.04 -6.81
N PRO A 135 -6.22 -1.39 -7.04
CA PRO A 135 -6.63 -2.06 -8.28
C PRO A 135 -6.37 -1.18 -9.53
N TYR A 136 -6.27 0.14 -9.37
CA TYR A 136 -5.95 1.06 -10.49
C TYR A 136 -4.52 0.91 -10.99
N MET A 137 -3.59 0.37 -10.18
CA MET A 137 -2.23 0.08 -10.65
C MET A 137 -2.23 -0.96 -11.76
N VAL A 138 -3.20 -1.88 -11.79
CA VAL A 138 -3.36 -2.88 -12.85
C VAL A 138 -3.49 -2.22 -14.22
N GLU A 139 -4.40 -1.25 -14.33
CA GLU A 139 -4.68 -0.59 -15.61
C GLU A 139 -3.55 0.36 -16.03
N VAL A 140 -3.01 1.14 -15.09
CA VAL A 140 -1.96 2.11 -15.43
C VAL A 140 -0.59 1.48 -15.71
N LEU A 141 -0.38 0.22 -15.29
CA LEU A 141 0.85 -0.54 -15.60
C LEU A 141 0.67 -1.48 -16.78
N LYS A 142 -0.55 -1.62 -17.31
CA LYS A 142 -0.82 -2.41 -18.50
C LYS A 142 0.12 -1.97 -19.64
N ASP A 143 0.63 -2.93 -20.37
CA ASP A 143 1.51 -2.72 -21.53
C ASP A 143 2.79 -1.92 -21.28
N THR A 144 3.15 -1.68 -20.01
CA THR A 144 4.39 -0.95 -19.66
C THR A 144 5.60 -1.85 -19.50
N GLY A 145 5.42 -3.17 -19.48
CA GLY A 145 6.46 -4.15 -19.14
C GLY A 145 6.89 -4.13 -17.67
N LYS A 146 6.19 -3.36 -16.82
CA LYS A 146 6.43 -3.31 -15.36
C LYS A 146 5.66 -4.41 -14.67
N ILE A 147 6.15 -4.83 -13.50
CA ILE A 147 5.52 -5.87 -12.70
C ILE A 147 4.77 -5.23 -11.54
N LEU A 148 3.53 -5.65 -11.35
CA LEU A 148 2.74 -5.34 -10.17
C LEU A 148 2.63 -6.58 -9.30
N LEU A 149 3.17 -6.50 -8.08
CA LEU A 149 2.81 -7.40 -7.00
C LEU A 149 1.65 -6.78 -6.26
N LEU A 150 0.43 -7.18 -6.63
CA LEU A 150 -0.79 -6.64 -6.03
C LEU A 150 -0.97 -7.23 -4.63
N TYR A 151 -0.78 -6.40 -3.62
CA TYR A 151 -0.94 -6.80 -2.23
C TYR A 151 -2.42 -7.00 -1.91
N SER A 152 -2.79 -8.25 -1.58
CA SER A 152 -4.18 -8.66 -1.40
C SER A 152 -4.87 -7.93 -0.25
N GLN A 153 -5.96 -7.25 -0.59
CA GLN A 153 -6.82 -6.53 0.34
C GLN A 153 -8.30 -6.78 0.00
N PRO A 154 -9.25 -6.53 0.92
CA PRO A 154 -10.67 -6.73 0.61
C PRO A 154 -11.13 -5.98 -0.65
N TRP A 155 -10.64 -4.78 -0.89
CA TRP A 155 -11.06 -3.89 -1.99
C TRP A 155 -10.46 -4.22 -3.36
N ASN A 156 -9.56 -5.20 -3.44
CA ASN A 156 -8.97 -5.62 -4.73
C ASN A 156 -9.22 -7.10 -5.07
N ARG A 157 -10.11 -7.78 -4.35
CA ARG A 157 -10.41 -9.22 -4.54
C ARG A 157 -10.93 -9.59 -5.92
N SER A 158 -11.50 -8.64 -6.66
CA SER A 158 -12.00 -8.85 -8.01
C SER A 158 -10.93 -8.85 -9.09
N VAL A 159 -9.71 -8.42 -8.75
CA VAL A 159 -8.58 -8.41 -9.68
C VAL A 159 -8.12 -9.84 -9.96
N GLN A 160 -7.83 -10.11 -11.23
CA GLN A 160 -7.26 -11.38 -11.68
C GLN A 160 -5.78 -11.21 -12.04
N GLU A 161 -4.99 -12.25 -11.79
CA GLU A 161 -3.59 -12.30 -12.21
C GLU A 161 -3.45 -12.32 -13.73
N ASN A 162 -2.35 -11.78 -14.20
CA ASN A 162 -1.93 -11.87 -15.59
C ASN A 162 -0.40 -11.85 -15.67
N VAL A 163 0.16 -11.77 -16.86
CA VAL A 163 1.63 -11.83 -17.09
C VAL A 163 2.41 -10.75 -16.30
N ASN A 164 1.79 -9.61 -16.02
CA ASN A 164 2.43 -8.49 -15.33
C ASN A 164 1.85 -8.24 -13.91
N VAL A 165 0.79 -8.95 -13.52
CA VAL A 165 0.10 -8.78 -12.23
C VAL A 165 0.11 -10.10 -11.48
N ILE A 166 0.80 -10.12 -10.35
CA ILE A 166 0.88 -11.25 -9.44
C ILE A 166 0.23 -10.83 -8.12
N ILE A 167 -0.72 -11.61 -7.62
CA ILE A 167 -1.39 -11.34 -6.34
C ILE A 167 -0.55 -11.94 -5.23
N VAL A 168 -0.19 -11.12 -4.23
CA VAL A 168 0.58 -11.55 -3.06
C VAL A 168 -0.20 -11.26 -1.78
N LYS A 169 -0.16 -12.19 -0.82
CA LYS A 169 -0.87 -12.06 0.46
C LYS A 169 -0.04 -11.35 1.53
N ASN A 170 1.28 -11.30 1.33
CA ASN A 170 2.23 -10.75 2.30
C ASN A 170 3.57 -10.44 1.60
N LEU A 171 4.45 -9.72 2.30
CA LEU A 171 5.77 -9.36 1.77
C LEU A 171 6.74 -10.54 1.64
N ASP A 172 6.51 -11.65 2.33
CA ASP A 172 7.32 -12.85 2.13
C ASP A 172 7.02 -13.49 0.77
N GLU A 173 5.75 -13.57 0.37
CA GLU A 173 5.37 -13.99 -1.00
C GLU A 173 5.93 -13.01 -2.04
N ALA A 174 5.82 -11.70 -1.81
CA ALA A 174 6.41 -10.69 -2.69
C ALA A 174 7.92 -10.91 -2.87
N TYR A 175 8.65 -11.17 -1.77
CA TYR A 175 10.08 -11.48 -1.82
C TYR A 175 10.37 -12.72 -2.68
N PHE A 176 9.60 -13.81 -2.51
CA PHE A 176 9.79 -15.04 -3.29
C PHE A 176 9.61 -14.82 -4.80
N HIS A 177 8.56 -14.11 -5.19
CA HIS A 177 8.34 -13.77 -6.61
C HIS A 177 9.46 -12.91 -7.17
N LEU A 178 9.88 -11.86 -6.45
CA LEU A 178 10.97 -10.98 -6.88
C LEU A 178 12.30 -11.70 -7.00
N ARG A 179 12.61 -12.61 -6.09
CA ARG A 179 13.81 -13.44 -6.17
C ARG A 179 13.80 -14.31 -7.43
N GLY A 180 12.64 -14.90 -7.77
CA GLY A 180 12.49 -15.68 -9.00
C GLY A 180 12.72 -14.83 -10.26
N ILE A 181 12.13 -13.64 -10.31
CA ILE A 181 12.28 -12.69 -11.42
C ILE A 181 13.74 -12.25 -11.58
N LYS A 182 14.43 -11.92 -10.49
CA LYS A 182 15.84 -11.51 -10.51
C LYS A 182 16.73 -12.59 -11.09
N ASN A 183 16.53 -13.86 -10.71
CA ASN A 183 17.32 -14.98 -11.20
C ASN A 183 17.12 -15.27 -12.71
N ILE A 184 16.03 -14.78 -13.31
CA ILE A 184 15.77 -14.92 -14.75
C ILE A 184 16.46 -13.80 -15.54
N LEU A 185 16.70 -12.64 -14.89
CA LEU A 185 17.28 -11.46 -15.52
C LEU A 185 18.82 -11.40 -15.42
N GLU A 186 19.42 -12.16 -14.51
CA GLU A 186 20.87 -12.38 -14.35
C GLU A 186 21.35 -13.59 -15.15
#